data_f93aece53d6bd56c0282803be37fa306
#
_entry.id   f93aece53d6bd56c0282803be37fa306
#
_cell.length_a   1.000
_cell.length_b   1.000
_cell.length_c   1.000
_cell.angle_alpha   90.00
_cell.angle_beta   90.00
_cell.angle_gamma   90.00
#
_symmetry.space_group_name_H-M   'P 1'
#
loop_
_entity.id
_entity.type
_entity.pdbx_description
1 polymer ?
#
loop_
_entity_poly.entity_id
_entity_poly.type
_entity_poly.pdbx_seq_one_letter_code
_entity_poly.pdbx_strand_id
1 'polypeptide(L)'
;MTATSMGNNTLRTSDAVAADADAVDATLAASGDAHAFERLYRRHVNRVNTLVRRMLGEDAEDVTQEVLIRAWQKLGTFRGESAFGTWLHRLAVNVILNRRSTRGRWRKLLVKQPEHGFDPPGRPVSPAAGLDFDAAVAQLSPGARQIFVLHDVEGYRHEEIAGMLGLSIGTSKSQLHYARMALRKSLG
;
A
#
# COMPACT_ATOMS: atom_id res chain seq x y z
N MET A 1 12.66 6.84 40.21
CA MET A 1 12.62 7.26 38.79
C MET A 1 13.06 6.09 37.92
N THR A 2 12.17 5.13 37.65
CA THR A 2 12.44 4.01 36.72
C THR A 2 11.10 3.39 36.32
N ALA A 3 10.46 3.94 35.29
CA ALA A 3 9.30 3.33 34.68
C ALA A 3 9.13 3.82 33.23
N THR A 4 9.96 3.31 32.30
CA THR A 4 9.71 3.52 30.86
C THR A 4 10.46 2.48 30.01
N SER A 5 10.46 1.19 30.35
CA SER A 5 11.12 0.17 29.52
C SER A 5 10.27 -1.08 29.22
N MET A 6 9.05 -1.19 29.71
CA MET A 6 8.24 -2.43 29.54
C MET A 6 7.34 -2.46 28.29
N GLY A 7 7.04 -1.33 27.67
CA GLY A 7 6.08 -1.30 26.53
C GLY A 7 6.66 -1.77 25.17
N ASN A 8 7.96 -1.67 24.97
CA ASN A 8 8.57 -1.92 23.65
C ASN A 8 8.95 -3.40 23.43
N ASN A 9 9.02 -4.21 24.47
CA ASN A 9 9.40 -5.62 24.37
C ASN A 9 8.20 -6.52 24.05
N THR A 10 7.00 -6.16 24.49
CA THR A 10 5.78 -6.95 24.28
C THR A 10 5.30 -6.89 22.84
N LEU A 11 5.44 -5.75 22.17
CA LEU A 11 5.07 -5.59 20.74
C LEU A 11 6.02 -6.39 19.83
N ARG A 12 7.32 -6.38 20.11
CA ARG A 12 8.32 -7.14 19.31
C ARG A 12 8.14 -8.65 19.44
N THR A 13 7.76 -9.15 20.61
CA THR A 13 7.45 -10.58 20.83
C THR A 13 6.17 -11.00 20.11
N SER A 14 5.14 -10.16 20.10
CA SER A 14 3.89 -10.43 19.40
C SER A 14 4.10 -10.53 17.87
N ASP A 15 4.89 -9.61 17.30
CA ASP A 15 5.18 -9.59 15.85
C ASP A 15 6.04 -10.80 15.44
N ALA A 16 6.99 -11.21 16.27
CA ALA A 16 7.80 -12.39 16.02
C ALA A 16 6.96 -13.68 16.06
N VAL A 17 6.09 -13.83 17.05
CA VAL A 17 5.17 -14.98 17.17
C VAL A 17 4.20 -15.04 15.98
N ALA A 18 3.69 -13.88 15.53
CA ALA A 18 2.83 -13.81 14.36
C ALA A 18 3.58 -14.18 13.07
N ALA A 19 4.84 -13.78 12.92
CA ALA A 19 5.67 -14.13 11.78
C ALA A 19 5.98 -15.62 11.71
N ASP A 20 6.23 -16.28 12.86
CA ASP A 20 6.44 -17.73 12.95
C ASP A 20 5.15 -18.50 12.58
N ALA A 21 3.99 -18.04 13.06
CA ALA A 21 2.70 -18.64 12.70
C ALA A 21 2.41 -18.51 11.20
N ASP A 22 2.76 -17.36 10.59
CA ASP A 22 2.62 -17.15 9.14
C ASP A 22 3.52 -18.09 8.33
N ALA A 23 4.75 -18.33 8.78
CA ALA A 23 5.69 -19.21 8.08
C ALA A 23 5.20 -20.68 8.09
N VAL A 24 4.67 -21.14 9.22
CA VAL A 24 4.07 -22.48 9.34
C VAL A 24 2.86 -22.60 8.43
N ASP A 25 1.91 -21.66 8.52
CA ASP A 25 0.70 -21.69 7.70
C ASP A 25 1.01 -21.56 6.21
N ALA A 26 2.02 -20.77 5.81
CA ALA A 26 2.43 -20.65 4.42
C ALA A 26 2.98 -21.97 3.88
N THR A 27 3.76 -22.72 4.68
CA THR A 27 4.28 -24.02 4.29
C THR A 27 3.16 -25.05 4.12
N LEU A 28 2.22 -25.12 5.07
CA LEU A 28 1.07 -26.02 5.00
C LEU A 28 0.16 -25.67 3.82
N ALA A 29 -0.12 -24.40 3.62
CA ALA A 29 -0.94 -23.95 2.50
C ALA A 29 -0.28 -24.20 1.13
N ALA A 30 1.05 -24.09 1.05
CA ALA A 30 1.81 -24.43 -0.16
C ALA A 30 1.73 -25.93 -0.50
N SER A 31 1.51 -26.80 0.49
CA SER A 31 1.24 -28.24 0.30
C SER A 31 -0.24 -28.56 0.03
N GLY A 32 -1.13 -27.54 -0.04
CA GLY A 32 -2.54 -27.70 -0.39
C GLY A 32 -3.51 -27.61 0.79
N ASP A 33 -3.05 -27.30 2.00
CA ASP A 33 -3.95 -27.11 3.16
C ASP A 33 -4.73 -25.79 3.04
N ALA A 34 -5.99 -25.89 2.65
CA ALA A 34 -6.90 -24.75 2.50
C ALA A 34 -7.18 -24.04 3.86
N HIS A 35 -7.21 -24.75 4.98
CA HIS A 35 -7.43 -24.17 6.29
C HIS A 35 -6.23 -23.31 6.74
N ALA A 36 -5.01 -23.73 6.40
CA ALA A 36 -3.81 -22.93 6.65
C ALA A 36 -3.86 -21.62 5.85
N PHE A 37 -4.29 -21.67 4.59
CA PHE A 37 -4.49 -20.45 3.81
C PHE A 37 -5.60 -19.57 4.36
N GLU A 38 -6.69 -20.14 4.83
CA GLU A 38 -7.78 -19.37 5.47
C GLU A 38 -7.26 -18.59 6.68
N ARG A 39 -6.38 -19.16 7.50
CA ARG A 39 -5.76 -18.46 8.62
C ARG A 39 -4.87 -17.30 8.15
N LEU A 40 -4.07 -17.50 7.11
CA LEU A 40 -3.28 -16.42 6.48
C LEU A 40 -4.20 -15.33 5.93
N TYR A 41 -5.26 -15.69 5.21
CA TYR A 41 -6.25 -14.77 4.69
C TYR A 41 -6.81 -13.88 5.81
N ARG A 42 -7.33 -14.47 6.88
CA ARG A 42 -7.93 -13.73 8.00
C ARG A 42 -6.97 -12.75 8.65
N ARG A 43 -5.68 -13.10 8.78
CA ARG A 43 -4.67 -12.22 9.36
C ARG A 43 -4.29 -11.05 8.45
N HIS A 44 -4.32 -11.23 7.14
CA HIS A 44 -3.74 -10.28 6.20
C HIS A 44 -4.75 -9.51 5.34
N VAL A 45 -6.00 -9.95 5.22
CA VAL A 45 -6.99 -9.35 4.32
C VAL A 45 -7.22 -7.86 4.60
N ASN A 46 -7.32 -7.45 5.85
CA ASN A 46 -7.54 -6.05 6.21
C ASN A 46 -6.36 -5.15 5.82
N ARG A 47 -5.12 -5.64 5.99
CA ARG A 47 -3.91 -4.91 5.58
C ARG A 47 -3.83 -4.76 4.06
N VAL A 48 -4.13 -5.82 3.32
CA VAL A 48 -4.18 -5.78 1.85
C VAL A 48 -5.27 -4.83 1.38
N ASN A 49 -6.48 -4.90 1.95
CA ASN A 49 -7.59 -4.03 1.59
C ASN A 49 -7.26 -2.55 1.86
N THR A 50 -6.65 -2.23 2.99
CA THR A 50 -6.22 -0.86 3.32
C THR A 50 -5.22 -0.34 2.30
N LEU A 51 -4.21 -1.13 1.92
CA LEU A 51 -3.24 -0.76 0.89
C LEU A 51 -3.92 -0.49 -0.45
N VAL A 52 -4.82 -1.40 -0.88
CA VAL A 52 -5.55 -1.26 -2.14
C VAL A 52 -6.40 0.00 -2.13
N ARG A 53 -7.16 0.26 -1.06
CA ARG A 53 -7.99 1.46 -0.92
C ARG A 53 -7.17 2.74 -0.99
N ARG A 54 -6.04 2.80 -0.30
CA ARG A 54 -5.14 3.96 -0.33
C ARG A 54 -4.56 4.20 -1.71
N MET A 55 -4.22 3.15 -2.45
CA MET A 55 -3.61 3.29 -3.77
C MET A 55 -4.62 3.54 -4.90
N LEU A 56 -5.81 2.93 -4.84
CA LEU A 56 -6.79 2.93 -5.93
C LEU A 56 -8.05 3.76 -5.63
N GLY A 57 -8.46 3.87 -4.37
CA GLY A 57 -9.73 4.46 -3.96
C GLY A 57 -10.87 3.45 -4.12
N GLU A 58 -11.72 3.67 -5.12
CA GLU A 58 -12.82 2.77 -5.48
C GLU A 58 -12.29 1.44 -6.06
N ASP A 59 -13.11 0.39 -6.10
CA ASP A 59 -12.78 -0.98 -6.54
C ASP A 59 -11.81 -1.76 -5.63
N ALA A 60 -11.66 -1.37 -4.37
CA ALA A 60 -10.68 -2.01 -3.49
C ALA A 60 -11.01 -3.47 -3.20
N GLU A 61 -12.27 -3.83 -3.11
CA GLU A 61 -12.70 -5.18 -2.76
C GLU A 61 -12.30 -6.20 -3.84
N ASP A 62 -12.62 -5.91 -5.11
CA ASP A 62 -12.27 -6.77 -6.24
C ASP A 62 -10.75 -6.97 -6.35
N VAL A 63 -9.98 -5.87 -6.16
CA VAL A 63 -8.52 -5.94 -6.24
C VAL A 63 -7.95 -6.70 -5.06
N THR A 64 -8.52 -6.55 -3.87
CA THR A 64 -8.14 -7.31 -2.69
C THR A 64 -8.33 -8.80 -2.92
N GLN A 65 -9.48 -9.20 -3.48
CA GLN A 65 -9.74 -10.59 -3.86
C GLN A 65 -8.72 -11.08 -4.90
N GLU A 66 -8.46 -10.29 -5.94
CA GLU A 66 -7.46 -10.64 -6.96
C GLU A 66 -6.07 -10.87 -6.35
N VAL A 67 -5.64 -10.01 -5.43
CA VAL A 67 -4.37 -10.17 -4.70
C VAL A 67 -4.33 -11.49 -3.96
N LEU A 68 -5.38 -11.83 -3.23
CA LEU A 68 -5.43 -13.04 -2.41
C LEU A 68 -5.54 -14.32 -3.25
N ILE A 69 -6.28 -14.29 -4.36
CA ILE A 69 -6.29 -15.39 -5.34
C ILE A 69 -4.89 -15.61 -5.92
N ARG A 70 -4.19 -14.53 -6.30
CA ARG A 70 -2.81 -14.63 -6.81
C ARG A 70 -1.82 -15.08 -5.73
N ALA A 71 -2.06 -14.70 -4.47
CA ALA A 71 -1.25 -15.19 -3.35
C ALA A 71 -1.39 -16.70 -3.21
N TRP A 72 -2.62 -17.22 -3.25
CA TRP A 72 -2.86 -18.68 -3.26
C TRP A 72 -2.14 -19.38 -4.41
N GLN A 73 -2.31 -18.89 -5.63
CA GLN A 73 -1.68 -19.48 -6.83
C GLN A 73 -0.16 -19.46 -6.80
N LYS A 74 0.44 -18.45 -6.17
CA LYS A 74 1.89 -18.26 -6.11
C LYS A 74 2.53 -18.73 -4.81
N LEU A 75 1.76 -19.30 -3.90
CA LEU A 75 2.24 -19.68 -2.58
C LEU A 75 3.41 -20.67 -2.64
N GLY A 76 3.39 -21.60 -3.62
CA GLY A 76 4.52 -22.52 -3.87
C GLY A 76 5.83 -21.81 -4.27
N THR A 77 5.80 -20.52 -4.60
CA THR A 77 7.02 -19.72 -4.87
C THR A 77 7.53 -18.97 -3.63
N PHE A 78 6.82 -19.01 -2.52
CA PHE A 78 7.26 -18.43 -1.26
C PHE A 78 8.35 -19.30 -0.64
N ARG A 79 9.57 -18.77 -0.57
CA ARG A 79 10.75 -19.50 -0.08
C ARG A 79 11.10 -19.25 1.38
N GLY A 80 10.31 -18.43 2.09
CA GLY A 80 10.64 -18.07 3.47
C GLY A 80 11.83 -17.11 3.63
N GLU A 81 12.37 -16.55 2.54
CA GLU A 81 13.48 -15.59 2.55
C GLU A 81 13.10 -14.23 3.19
N SER A 82 11.82 -13.99 3.38
CA SER A 82 11.25 -12.82 4.08
C SER A 82 10.01 -13.26 4.85
N ALA A 83 9.54 -12.42 5.78
CA ALA A 83 8.23 -12.64 6.41
C ALA A 83 7.12 -12.75 5.34
N PHE A 84 6.14 -13.63 5.55
CA PHE A 84 5.03 -13.83 4.63
C PHE A 84 4.29 -12.52 4.32
N GLY A 85 4.04 -11.69 5.35
CA GLY A 85 3.42 -10.39 5.16
C GLY A 85 4.19 -9.45 4.24
N THR A 86 5.52 -9.52 4.23
CA THR A 86 6.37 -8.74 3.32
C THR A 86 6.26 -9.25 1.88
N TRP A 87 6.26 -10.57 1.68
CA TRP A 87 6.07 -11.18 0.37
C TRP A 87 4.68 -10.87 -0.20
N LEU A 88 3.63 -11.01 0.63
CA LEU A 88 2.25 -10.69 0.25
C LEU A 88 2.09 -9.21 -0.11
N HIS A 89 2.72 -8.32 0.66
CA HIS A 89 2.72 -6.89 0.38
C HIS A 89 3.33 -6.56 -0.99
N ARG A 90 4.51 -7.12 -1.31
CA ARG A 90 5.14 -6.95 -2.63
C ARG A 90 4.26 -7.49 -3.75
N LEU A 91 3.61 -8.62 -3.53
CA LEU A 91 2.66 -9.19 -4.48
C LEU A 91 1.46 -8.24 -4.68
N ALA A 92 0.89 -7.69 -3.60
CA ALA A 92 -0.22 -6.74 -3.65
C ALA A 92 0.16 -5.49 -4.43
N VAL A 93 1.30 -4.85 -4.14
CA VAL A 93 1.80 -3.68 -4.87
C VAL A 93 1.91 -4.00 -6.36
N ASN A 94 2.51 -5.14 -6.72
CA ASN A 94 2.64 -5.55 -8.13
C ASN A 94 1.28 -5.76 -8.82
N VAL A 95 0.29 -6.36 -8.14
CA VAL A 95 -1.07 -6.53 -8.69
C VAL A 95 -1.74 -5.18 -8.92
N ILE A 96 -1.68 -4.29 -7.93
CA ILE A 96 -2.25 -2.95 -7.99
C ILE A 96 -1.66 -2.15 -9.17
N LEU A 97 -0.34 -2.17 -9.29
CA LEU A 97 0.36 -1.44 -10.34
C LEU A 97 0.07 -2.02 -11.73
N ASN A 98 0.03 -3.34 -11.87
CA ASN A 98 -0.28 -4.00 -13.13
C ASN A 98 -1.73 -3.77 -13.60
N ARG A 99 -2.70 -3.71 -12.69
CA ARG A 99 -4.10 -3.42 -13.04
C ARG A 99 -4.28 -2.03 -13.66
N ARG A 100 -3.48 -1.06 -13.25
CA ARG A 100 -3.45 0.29 -13.87
C ARG A 100 -2.41 0.46 -14.96
N SER A 101 -1.44 -0.44 -15.03
CA SER A 101 -0.36 -0.39 -16.01
C SER A 101 -0.77 -0.99 -17.35
N THR A 102 -1.62 -0.31 -18.04
CA THR A 102 -1.22 -0.09 -19.43
C THR A 102 -0.17 1.02 -19.38
N ARG A 103 1.11 0.71 -19.59
CA ARG A 103 2.27 1.63 -19.54
C ARG A 103 2.07 2.98 -20.25
N GLY A 104 1.08 3.08 -21.16
CA GLY A 104 0.67 4.31 -21.83
C GLY A 104 -0.28 5.22 -21.03
N ARG A 105 -0.97 4.71 -20.01
CA ARG A 105 -1.95 5.48 -19.23
C ARG A 105 -1.29 6.38 -18.18
N TRP A 106 -0.16 5.95 -17.61
CA TRP A 106 0.64 6.76 -16.69
C TRP A 106 1.19 8.02 -17.40
N ARG A 107 1.73 7.84 -18.61
CA ARG A 107 2.20 8.97 -19.43
C ARG A 107 1.09 10.00 -19.67
N LYS A 108 -0.14 9.57 -19.91
CA LYS A 108 -1.30 10.45 -20.09
C LYS A 108 -1.76 11.12 -18.80
N LEU A 109 -1.63 10.46 -17.66
CA LEU A 109 -2.02 11.00 -16.34
C LEU A 109 -0.97 11.99 -15.80
N LEU A 110 0.31 11.79 -16.14
CA LEU A 110 1.41 12.70 -15.77
C LEU A 110 1.54 13.90 -16.71
N VAL A 111 1.14 13.76 -17.97
CA VAL A 111 1.17 14.86 -18.97
C VAL A 111 0.03 15.88 -18.77
N LYS A 112 -0.99 15.54 -18.01
CA LYS A 112 -2.00 16.52 -17.56
C LYS A 112 -1.56 17.24 -16.28
N GLN A 113 -0.35 17.78 -16.24
CA GLN A 113 -0.04 18.86 -15.31
C GLN A 113 -0.59 20.15 -15.91
N PRO A 114 -1.47 20.87 -15.20
CA PRO A 114 -1.69 22.27 -15.52
C PRO A 114 -0.37 23.00 -15.24
N GLU A 115 0.15 23.71 -16.22
CA GLU A 115 1.34 24.56 -16.07
C GLU A 115 1.15 25.69 -15.07
N HIS A 116 -0.07 25.89 -14.59
CA HIS A 116 -0.41 26.93 -13.61
C HIS A 116 -1.53 26.41 -12.70
N GLY A 117 -1.22 26.26 -11.42
CA GLY A 117 -2.19 26.14 -10.36
C GLY A 117 -2.87 24.78 -10.27
N PHE A 118 -2.42 23.98 -9.33
CA PHE A 118 -3.20 22.82 -8.85
C PHE A 118 -4.47 23.34 -8.21
N ASP A 119 -5.59 23.26 -8.94
CA ASP A 119 -6.91 23.36 -8.36
C ASP A 119 -7.34 21.92 -7.98
N PRO A 120 -7.38 21.56 -6.70
CA PRO A 120 -7.86 20.26 -6.29
C PRO A 120 -9.34 20.18 -6.65
N PRO A 121 -9.78 19.16 -7.44
CA PRO A 121 -11.21 18.93 -7.57
C PRO A 121 -11.70 18.42 -6.22
N GLY A 122 -12.33 19.25 -5.44
CA GLY A 122 -12.82 18.73 -4.19
C GLY A 122 -13.45 19.78 -3.33
N ARG A 123 -14.65 19.55 -3.07
CA ARG A 123 -15.50 20.03 -2.00
C ARG A 123 -14.69 20.16 -0.71
N PRO A 124 -14.73 21.29 0.01
CA PRO A 124 -14.11 21.39 1.32
C PRO A 124 -14.78 20.36 2.25
N VAL A 125 -14.00 19.40 2.71
CA VAL A 125 -14.40 18.54 3.82
C VAL A 125 -14.33 19.42 5.05
N SER A 126 -15.47 19.67 5.68
CA SER A 126 -15.56 20.37 6.95
C SER A 126 -14.69 19.65 7.98
N PRO A 127 -13.85 20.37 8.74
CA PRO A 127 -13.02 19.75 9.77
C PRO A 127 -13.89 19.43 10.99
N ALA A 128 -14.66 18.37 10.91
CA ALA A 128 -15.27 17.73 12.07
C ALA A 128 -14.36 16.62 12.55
N ALA A 129 -13.84 16.78 13.73
CA ALA A 129 -13.10 15.87 14.59
C ALA A 129 -12.92 14.43 14.10
N GLY A 130 -11.67 14.08 13.76
CA GLY A 130 -11.32 12.75 13.26
C GLY A 130 -11.11 12.80 11.75
N LEU A 131 -10.12 13.57 11.36
CA LEU A 131 -9.68 13.66 9.97
C LEU A 131 -9.39 12.26 9.44
N ASP A 132 -10.25 11.82 8.55
CA ASP A 132 -10.06 10.59 7.82
C ASP A 132 -8.89 10.81 6.84
N PHE A 133 -7.69 10.49 7.31
CA PHE A 133 -6.47 10.54 6.52
C PHE A 133 -6.66 9.79 5.18
N ASP A 134 -7.39 8.69 5.21
CA ASP A 134 -7.69 7.91 4.02
C ASP A 134 -8.60 8.68 3.05
N ALA A 135 -9.53 9.49 3.56
CA ALA A 135 -10.35 10.38 2.72
C ALA A 135 -9.53 11.49 2.08
N ALA A 136 -8.60 12.09 2.81
CA ALA A 136 -7.70 13.10 2.27
C ALA A 136 -6.77 12.52 1.19
N VAL A 137 -6.22 11.33 1.43
CA VAL A 137 -5.40 10.60 0.44
C VAL A 137 -6.23 10.25 -0.79
N ALA A 138 -7.51 9.88 -0.63
CA ALA A 138 -8.41 9.57 -1.75
C ALA A 138 -8.69 10.77 -2.67
N GLN A 139 -8.52 11.99 -2.19
CA GLN A 139 -8.70 13.22 -2.99
C GLN A 139 -7.47 13.58 -3.84
N LEU A 140 -6.31 12.99 -3.56
CA LEU A 140 -5.11 13.20 -4.38
C LEU A 140 -5.34 12.70 -5.81
N SER A 141 -4.68 13.37 -6.78
CA SER A 141 -4.62 12.84 -8.14
C SER A 141 -4.03 11.42 -8.14
N PRO A 142 -4.46 10.54 -9.03
CA PRO A 142 -4.03 9.14 -9.01
C PRO A 142 -2.51 8.93 -8.98
N GLY A 143 -1.75 9.79 -9.69
CA GLY A 143 -0.29 9.72 -9.72
C GLY A 143 0.34 10.15 -8.39
N ALA A 144 -0.09 11.30 -7.86
CA ALA A 144 0.40 11.82 -6.59
C ALA A 144 0.05 10.89 -5.44
N ARG A 145 -1.17 10.33 -5.44
CA ARG A 145 -1.64 9.37 -4.44
C ARG A 145 -0.75 8.13 -4.37
N GLN A 146 -0.46 7.51 -5.50
CA GLN A 146 0.34 6.28 -5.51
C GLN A 146 1.78 6.54 -5.07
N ILE A 147 2.37 7.63 -5.52
CA ILE A 147 3.73 7.99 -5.10
C ILE A 147 3.76 8.31 -3.61
N PHE A 148 2.76 9.04 -3.10
CA PHE A 148 2.64 9.33 -1.68
C PHE A 148 2.50 8.05 -0.84
N VAL A 149 1.59 7.16 -1.23
CA VAL A 149 1.40 5.89 -0.52
C VAL A 149 2.67 5.05 -0.57
N LEU A 150 3.28 4.88 -1.74
CA LEU A 150 4.51 4.08 -1.85
C LEU A 150 5.67 4.68 -1.05
N HIS A 151 5.84 6.00 -1.06
CA HIS A 151 6.97 6.64 -0.41
C HIS A 151 6.74 6.87 1.09
N ASP A 152 5.67 7.61 1.46
CA ASP A 152 5.47 8.10 2.83
C ASP A 152 4.78 7.07 3.74
N VAL A 153 3.99 6.16 3.16
CA VAL A 153 3.28 5.14 3.94
C VAL A 153 4.05 3.81 3.92
N GLU A 154 4.53 3.38 2.75
CA GLU A 154 5.15 2.06 2.58
C GLU A 154 6.69 2.09 2.56
N GLY A 155 7.30 3.29 2.55
CA GLY A 155 8.75 3.48 2.74
C GLY A 155 9.62 3.17 1.52
N TYR A 156 9.05 3.06 0.31
CA TYR A 156 9.82 2.85 -0.91
C TYR A 156 10.65 4.09 -1.26
N ARG A 157 11.86 3.88 -1.79
CA ARG A 157 12.71 4.97 -2.28
C ARG A 157 12.25 5.46 -3.65
N HIS A 158 12.56 6.70 -4.00
CA HIS A 158 12.20 7.28 -5.29
C HIS A 158 12.72 6.48 -6.50
N GLU A 159 13.89 5.87 -6.37
CA GLU A 159 14.49 5.01 -7.40
C GLU A 159 13.65 3.75 -7.64
N GLU A 160 13.18 3.12 -6.57
CA GLU A 160 12.31 1.94 -6.63
C GLU A 160 10.94 2.31 -7.24
N ILE A 161 10.35 3.42 -6.77
CA ILE A 161 9.07 3.92 -7.29
C ILE A 161 9.18 4.26 -8.77
N ALA A 162 10.27 4.93 -9.18
CA ALA A 162 10.52 5.27 -10.58
C ALA A 162 10.60 4.01 -11.46
N GLY A 163 11.30 2.98 -10.99
CA GLY A 163 11.37 1.68 -11.67
C GLY A 163 10.02 0.98 -11.76
N MET A 164 9.26 0.93 -10.66
CA MET A 164 7.95 0.28 -10.60
C MET A 164 6.90 0.96 -11.49
N LEU A 165 6.90 2.29 -11.52
CA LEU A 165 5.92 3.09 -12.26
C LEU A 165 6.37 3.46 -13.69
N GLY A 166 7.63 3.21 -14.05
CA GLY A 166 8.19 3.55 -15.35
C GLY A 166 8.30 5.07 -15.59
N LEU A 167 8.64 5.83 -14.55
CA LEU A 167 8.80 7.28 -14.56
C LEU A 167 10.22 7.71 -14.15
N SER A 168 10.54 9.01 -14.28
CA SER A 168 11.81 9.54 -13.80
C SER A 168 11.80 9.75 -12.26
N ILE A 169 12.97 9.68 -11.64
CA ILE A 169 13.13 10.00 -10.20
C ILE A 169 12.66 11.44 -9.91
N GLY A 170 12.94 12.38 -10.84
CA GLY A 170 12.48 13.77 -10.73
C GLY A 170 10.96 13.88 -10.72
N THR A 171 10.27 13.11 -11.57
CA THR A 171 8.80 13.03 -11.57
C THR A 171 8.26 12.47 -10.26
N SER A 172 8.89 11.43 -9.71
CA SER A 172 8.51 10.87 -8.41
C SER A 172 8.64 11.92 -7.30
N LYS A 173 9.75 12.65 -7.25
CA LYS A 173 9.98 13.72 -6.26
C LYS A 173 8.96 14.86 -6.38
N SER A 174 8.69 15.35 -7.59
CA SER A 174 7.73 16.44 -7.81
C SER A 174 6.30 16.02 -7.45
N GLN A 175 5.87 14.83 -7.83
CA GLN A 175 4.54 14.32 -7.49
C GLN A 175 4.36 14.13 -5.98
N LEU A 176 5.40 13.68 -5.27
CA LEU A 176 5.38 13.61 -3.81
C LEU A 176 5.24 14.98 -3.17
N HIS A 177 5.98 15.96 -3.69
CA HIS A 177 5.88 17.35 -3.21
C HIS A 177 4.45 17.88 -3.36
N TYR A 178 3.83 17.71 -4.52
CA TYR A 178 2.44 18.10 -4.75
C TYR A 178 1.46 17.37 -3.84
N ALA A 179 1.63 16.06 -3.64
CA ALA A 179 0.80 15.28 -2.73
C ALA A 179 0.85 15.84 -1.30
N ARG A 180 2.06 16.11 -0.80
CA ARG A 180 2.25 16.67 0.55
C ARG A 180 1.66 18.06 0.70
N MET A 181 1.77 18.92 -0.33
CA MET A 181 1.14 20.23 -0.32
C MET A 181 -0.38 20.13 -0.28
N ALA A 182 -0.98 19.26 -1.12
CA ALA A 182 -2.42 19.06 -1.14
C ALA A 182 -2.95 18.51 0.19
N LEU A 183 -2.28 17.52 0.77
CA LEU A 183 -2.63 16.98 2.08
C LEU A 183 -2.51 18.01 3.19
N ARG A 184 -1.44 18.81 3.20
CA ARG A 184 -1.27 19.88 4.19
C ARG A 184 -2.40 20.91 4.11
N LYS A 185 -2.86 21.24 2.89
CA LYS A 185 -4.00 22.16 2.70
C LYS A 185 -5.32 21.54 3.14
N SER A 186 -5.48 20.23 3.01
CA SER A 186 -6.71 19.52 3.39
C SER A 186 -6.79 19.22 4.89
N LEU A 187 -5.65 19.07 5.54
CA LEU A 187 -5.56 18.62 6.94
C LEU A 187 -5.27 19.77 7.94
N GLY A 188 -4.94 20.95 7.44
CA GLY A 188 -4.65 21.99 8.35
C GLY A 188 -4.34 23.27 8.24
#